data_4faa517e4f2555d2390750e99d5b08d3
#
_entry.id   4faa517e4f2555d2390750e99d5b08d3
#
_cell.length_a   1.000
_cell.length_b   1.000
_cell.length_c   1.000
_cell.angle_alpha   90.00
_cell.angle_beta   90.00
_cell.angle_gamma   90.00
#
_symmetry.space_group_name_H-M   'P 1'
#
loop_
_entity.id
_entity.type
_entity.pdbx_description
1 polymer ?
#
loop_
_entity_poly.entity_id
_entity_poly.type
_entity_poly.pdbx_seq_one_letter_code
_entity_poly.pdbx_strand_id
1 'polypeptide(L)'
;NQTLLVQIVKEPISTKGPRISSEISFAGRYLVLVPFSNRISISQKIESRAEKERLKRLVKSIAPKGFGVIIRTVATGQKVAELDRDLQNLYRKWEDVCKRIPNAHTPSKVLGEMNKASSILRDIFNDSFTKINVDNIDLCAKIKDYIFEIAPHKENIVKFYNSKTPIFEKFGIERQIKVSFGQTVRLPKGAYLIIEHTEALHVVDVNSGNRTSKERNQEDTAIEVNMIAATELARQFRLRDMGGIIVVDFIDMNNAQNRRKLFNHLRDEMKEDRAKHKILPPSKFGLIQITRQRVRPEMNIKTKEPNPNGPTGLEVEAPIVLIDKINHQLDLIIKKGNKKVTLNTHPFIAAFITKGFPSIRLKWFFQYKVWVKIMPRDAYTYLEHRFKDGKGKTIKL
;
A
#
# COMPACT_ATOMS: atom_id res chain seq x y z
N ASN A 1 14.76 -12.94 -42.23
CA ASN A 1 14.58 -13.54 -40.92
C ASN A 1 15.75 -13.22 -40.00
N GLN A 2 15.67 -12.13 -39.25
CA GLN A 2 16.68 -11.72 -38.30
C GLN A 2 16.16 -11.98 -36.86
N THR A 3 16.98 -12.62 -36.03
CA THR A 3 16.72 -12.84 -34.62
C THR A 3 17.27 -11.66 -33.82
N LEU A 4 16.45 -11.14 -32.89
CA LEU A 4 16.81 -10.02 -32.03
C LEU A 4 16.64 -10.41 -30.55
N LEU A 5 17.56 -9.96 -29.71
CA LEU A 5 17.41 -10.00 -28.27
C LEU A 5 16.54 -8.79 -27.84
N VAL A 6 15.45 -9.08 -27.14
CA VAL A 6 14.54 -8.04 -26.63
C VAL A 6 14.23 -8.24 -25.16
N GLN A 7 13.99 -7.16 -24.47
CA GLN A 7 13.57 -7.13 -23.06
C GLN A 7 12.11 -6.69 -22.97
N ILE A 8 11.31 -7.38 -22.17
CA ILE A 8 9.97 -6.95 -21.80
C ILE A 8 10.11 -5.84 -20.74
N VAL A 9 9.77 -4.61 -21.11
CA VAL A 9 9.84 -3.43 -20.20
C VAL A 9 8.53 -3.15 -19.48
N LYS A 10 7.40 -3.65 -20.02
CA LYS A 10 6.09 -3.59 -19.37
C LYS A 10 5.30 -4.84 -19.67
N GLU A 11 4.64 -5.36 -18.65
CA GLU A 11 3.66 -6.43 -18.79
C GLU A 11 2.44 -5.96 -19.61
N PRO A 12 1.70 -6.88 -20.24
CA PRO A 12 0.46 -6.54 -20.93
C PRO A 12 -0.55 -5.95 -19.94
N ILE A 13 -1.28 -4.92 -20.36
CA ILE A 13 -2.33 -4.28 -19.55
C ILE A 13 -3.60 -4.24 -20.37
N SER A 14 -4.68 -4.89 -19.89
CA SER A 14 -5.94 -5.03 -20.60
C SER A 14 -5.74 -5.60 -22.02
N THR A 15 -6.23 -4.94 -23.05
CA THR A 15 -6.12 -5.35 -24.46
C THR A 15 -4.77 -5.01 -25.10
N LYS A 16 -3.89 -4.30 -24.41
CA LYS A 16 -2.56 -3.93 -24.93
C LYS A 16 -1.53 -4.99 -24.64
N GLY A 17 -0.81 -5.45 -25.65
CA GLY A 17 0.30 -6.39 -25.53
C GLY A 17 1.47 -5.84 -24.71
N PRO A 18 2.48 -6.70 -24.39
CA PRO A 18 3.66 -6.28 -23.64
C PRO A 18 4.46 -5.24 -24.43
N ARG A 19 5.09 -4.32 -23.72
CA ARG A 19 6.05 -3.40 -24.34
C ARG A 19 7.44 -4.01 -24.30
N ILE A 20 8.07 -4.12 -25.45
CA ILE A 20 9.43 -4.63 -25.62
C ILE A 20 10.40 -3.53 -26.01
N SER A 21 11.69 -3.74 -25.73
CA SER A 21 12.81 -2.88 -26.12
C SER A 21 14.01 -3.73 -26.51
N SER A 22 14.78 -3.28 -27.49
CA SER A 22 16.10 -3.85 -27.80
C SER A 22 17.21 -3.24 -26.95
N GLU A 23 16.93 -2.17 -26.20
CA GLU A 23 17.84 -1.62 -25.20
C GLU A 23 17.74 -2.47 -23.93
N ILE A 24 18.72 -3.34 -23.75
CA ILE A 24 18.76 -4.28 -22.62
C ILE A 24 19.29 -3.54 -21.39
N SER A 25 18.68 -3.80 -20.23
CA SER A 25 19.11 -3.23 -18.96
C SER A 25 18.94 -4.21 -17.81
N PHE A 26 19.87 -4.20 -16.86
CA PHE A 26 19.86 -5.06 -15.68
C PHE A 26 19.71 -4.20 -14.43
N ALA A 27 18.59 -4.33 -13.75
CA ALA A 27 18.31 -3.55 -12.55
C ALA A 27 18.89 -4.24 -11.30
N GLY A 28 19.86 -3.58 -10.68
CA GLY A 28 20.40 -3.88 -9.36
C GLY A 28 19.70 -3.12 -8.26
N ARG A 29 20.25 -3.22 -7.06
CA ARG A 29 19.75 -2.46 -5.90
C ARG A 29 20.08 -0.98 -6.03
N TYR A 30 21.33 -0.65 -6.29
CA TYR A 30 21.84 0.72 -6.34
C TYR A 30 22.02 1.25 -7.77
N LEU A 31 22.29 0.36 -8.70
CA LEU A 31 22.66 0.68 -10.08
C LEU A 31 21.77 -0.06 -11.07
N VAL A 32 21.71 0.47 -12.30
CA VAL A 32 21.18 -0.25 -13.47
C VAL A 32 22.29 -0.28 -14.50
N LEU A 33 22.66 -1.46 -14.96
CA LEU A 33 23.67 -1.68 -16.00
C LEU A 33 23.00 -1.70 -17.37
N VAL A 34 23.55 -0.96 -18.32
CA VAL A 34 23.03 -0.87 -19.70
C VAL A 34 24.15 -1.25 -20.65
N PRO A 35 24.19 -2.47 -21.21
CA PRO A 35 25.14 -2.88 -22.21
C PRO A 35 25.11 -1.98 -23.46
N PHE A 36 26.21 -1.87 -24.17
CA PHE A 36 26.36 -1.09 -25.39
C PHE A 36 26.11 0.42 -25.24
N SER A 37 26.34 0.95 -24.05
CA SER A 37 26.21 2.37 -23.73
C SER A 37 27.46 2.85 -22.98
N ASN A 38 27.80 4.14 -23.08
CA ASN A 38 28.85 4.76 -22.27
C ASN A 38 28.31 5.86 -21.35
N ARG A 39 26.98 5.95 -21.24
CA ARG A 39 26.32 7.05 -20.52
C ARG A 39 26.15 6.71 -19.04
N ILE A 40 26.68 7.57 -18.17
CA ILE A 40 26.38 7.53 -16.73
C ILE A 40 25.27 8.53 -16.42
N SER A 41 24.11 8.03 -16.05
CA SER A 41 22.92 8.81 -15.66
C SER A 41 22.65 8.68 -14.18
N ILE A 42 21.96 9.65 -13.59
CA ILE A 42 21.60 9.64 -12.18
C ILE A 42 20.13 10.02 -12.00
N SER A 43 19.48 9.37 -11.02
CA SER A 43 18.09 9.66 -10.68
C SER A 43 17.89 11.15 -10.35
N GLN A 44 16.89 11.76 -11.00
CA GLN A 44 16.51 13.15 -10.71
C GLN A 44 16.01 13.36 -9.30
N LYS A 45 15.52 12.30 -8.64
CA LYS A 45 15.01 12.34 -7.25
C LYS A 45 16.09 12.52 -6.17
N ILE A 46 17.38 12.43 -6.53
CA ILE A 46 18.47 12.81 -5.62
C ILE A 46 18.58 14.33 -5.69
N GLU A 47 18.27 15.02 -4.60
CA GLU A 47 18.22 16.51 -4.59
C GLU A 47 19.61 17.14 -4.46
N SER A 48 20.47 16.57 -3.61
CA SER A 48 21.81 17.11 -3.33
C SER A 48 22.74 17.06 -4.54
N ARG A 49 23.19 18.22 -5.03
CA ARG A 49 24.15 18.33 -6.14
C ARG A 49 25.50 17.71 -5.78
N ALA A 50 25.98 17.93 -4.56
CA ALA A 50 27.25 17.38 -4.08
C ALA A 50 27.21 15.85 -4.10
N GLU A 51 26.08 15.24 -3.66
CA GLU A 51 25.89 13.78 -3.66
C GLU A 51 25.80 13.23 -5.09
N LYS A 52 25.14 13.95 -6.00
CA LYS A 52 25.13 13.56 -7.43
C LYS A 52 26.52 13.51 -8.01
N GLU A 53 27.34 14.51 -7.73
CA GLU A 53 28.73 14.57 -8.24
C GLU A 53 29.61 13.51 -7.58
N ARG A 54 29.44 13.25 -6.28
CA ARG A 54 30.14 12.16 -5.56
C ARG A 54 29.84 10.81 -6.18
N LEU A 55 28.55 10.47 -6.31
CA LEU A 55 28.11 9.19 -6.87
C LEU A 55 28.56 9.02 -8.33
N LYS A 56 28.49 10.06 -9.16
CA LYS A 56 29.00 10.00 -10.55
C LYS A 56 30.48 9.69 -10.61
N ARG A 57 31.31 10.33 -9.76
CA ARG A 57 32.75 10.06 -9.69
C ARG A 57 33.01 8.62 -9.27
N LEU A 58 32.36 8.12 -8.23
CA LEU A 58 32.52 6.75 -7.76
C LEU A 58 32.13 5.74 -8.85
N VAL A 59 30.96 5.91 -9.47
CA VAL A 59 30.52 4.98 -10.53
C VAL A 59 31.42 5.06 -11.77
N LYS A 60 31.91 6.24 -12.12
CA LYS A 60 32.86 6.39 -13.25
C LYS A 60 34.15 5.62 -13.03
N SER A 61 34.62 5.47 -11.76
CA SER A 61 35.86 4.74 -11.45
C SER A 61 35.72 3.22 -11.51
N ILE A 62 34.47 2.69 -11.38
CA ILE A 62 34.21 1.24 -11.34
C ILE A 62 33.45 0.73 -12.58
N ALA A 63 32.87 1.61 -13.40
CA ALA A 63 32.06 1.22 -14.55
C ALA A 63 32.94 0.54 -15.62
N PRO A 64 32.54 -0.64 -16.12
CA PRO A 64 33.28 -1.32 -17.20
C PRO A 64 33.12 -0.55 -18.52
N LYS A 65 34.15 -0.62 -19.37
CA LYS A 65 34.12 0.01 -20.70
C LYS A 65 32.99 -0.58 -21.55
N GLY A 66 32.29 0.26 -22.28
CA GLY A 66 31.18 -0.18 -23.16
C GLY A 66 29.87 -0.39 -22.46
N PHE A 67 29.76 0.00 -21.15
CA PHE A 67 28.54 -0.09 -20.39
C PHE A 67 28.09 1.26 -19.82
N GLY A 68 26.83 1.58 -20.02
CA GLY A 68 26.16 2.67 -19.33
C GLY A 68 25.71 2.23 -17.94
N VAL A 69 25.61 3.21 -17.03
CA VAL A 69 25.13 2.97 -15.68
C VAL A 69 24.13 4.05 -15.28
N ILE A 70 22.99 3.62 -14.74
CA ILE A 70 22.00 4.53 -14.15
C ILE A 70 22.06 4.38 -12.63
N ILE A 71 22.34 5.47 -11.95
CA ILE A 71 22.43 5.52 -10.48
C ILE A 71 21.05 5.73 -9.91
N ARG A 72 20.58 4.80 -9.05
CA ARG A 72 19.27 4.85 -8.41
C ARG A 72 19.31 5.72 -7.16
N THR A 73 18.13 6.17 -6.70
CA THR A 73 17.99 7.01 -5.49
C THR A 73 18.53 6.30 -4.24
N VAL A 74 18.37 4.98 -4.15
CA VAL A 74 18.84 4.15 -3.02
C VAL A 74 20.38 4.13 -2.88
N ALA A 75 21.11 4.55 -3.91
CA ALA A 75 22.58 4.66 -3.87
C ALA A 75 23.07 5.83 -3.00
N THR A 76 22.18 6.74 -2.59
CA THR A 76 22.53 7.89 -1.74
C THR A 76 23.19 7.43 -0.44
N GLY A 77 24.34 8.02 -0.10
CA GLY A 77 25.10 7.70 1.10
C GLY A 77 25.89 6.37 1.05
N GLN A 78 25.74 5.57 0.00
CA GLN A 78 26.44 4.27 -0.09
C GLN A 78 27.92 4.43 -0.37
N LYS A 79 28.71 3.46 0.13
CA LYS A 79 30.16 3.35 -0.08
C LYS A 79 30.45 2.76 -1.47
N VAL A 80 31.65 3.03 -2.01
CA VAL A 80 32.07 2.49 -3.30
C VAL A 80 32.03 0.96 -3.35
N ALA A 81 32.40 0.28 -2.27
CA ALA A 81 32.40 -1.18 -2.20
C ALA A 81 31.00 -1.80 -2.42
N GLU A 82 29.94 -1.15 -1.91
CA GLU A 82 28.55 -1.60 -2.12
C GLU A 82 28.10 -1.39 -3.57
N LEU A 83 28.49 -0.25 -4.15
CA LEU A 83 28.19 0.05 -5.56
C LEU A 83 28.95 -0.90 -6.50
N ASP A 84 30.20 -1.20 -6.20
CA ASP A 84 31.01 -2.11 -7.00
C ASP A 84 30.46 -3.54 -6.93
N ARG A 85 30.11 -4.03 -5.74
CA ARG A 85 29.48 -5.35 -5.58
C ARG A 85 28.19 -5.48 -6.40
N ASP A 86 27.32 -4.48 -6.34
CA ASP A 86 26.08 -4.45 -7.13
C ASP A 86 26.39 -4.48 -8.64
N LEU A 87 27.36 -3.69 -9.08
CA LEU A 87 27.78 -3.61 -10.46
C LEU A 87 28.38 -4.94 -10.97
N GLN A 88 29.23 -5.58 -10.20
CA GLN A 88 29.82 -6.88 -10.53
C GLN A 88 28.76 -7.98 -10.67
N ASN A 89 27.76 -7.98 -9.80
CA ASN A 89 26.64 -8.92 -9.89
C ASN A 89 25.81 -8.69 -11.18
N LEU A 90 25.61 -7.43 -11.58
CA LEU A 90 24.91 -7.11 -12.82
C LEU A 90 25.73 -7.50 -14.06
N TYR A 91 27.04 -7.30 -14.00
CA TYR A 91 27.96 -7.67 -15.08
C TYR A 91 27.97 -9.18 -15.29
N ARG A 92 28.05 -9.98 -14.22
CA ARG A 92 27.95 -11.46 -14.31
C ARG A 92 26.63 -11.92 -14.94
N LYS A 93 25.51 -11.28 -14.63
CA LYS A 93 24.21 -11.58 -15.27
C LYS A 93 24.24 -11.33 -16.77
N TRP A 94 24.92 -10.27 -17.19
CA TRP A 94 25.11 -10.00 -18.61
C TRP A 94 25.99 -11.07 -19.27
N GLU A 95 27.11 -11.45 -18.67
CA GLU A 95 27.97 -12.53 -19.17
C GLU A 95 27.21 -13.84 -19.33
N ASP A 96 26.35 -14.18 -18.34
CA ASP A 96 25.51 -15.38 -18.41
C ASP A 96 24.50 -15.32 -19.56
N VAL A 97 23.91 -14.15 -19.83
CA VAL A 97 23.07 -13.93 -21.01
C VAL A 97 23.85 -14.16 -22.28
N CYS A 98 25.06 -13.57 -22.41
CA CYS A 98 25.92 -13.74 -23.59
C CYS A 98 26.29 -15.20 -23.85
N LYS A 99 26.54 -15.99 -22.79
CA LYS A 99 26.83 -17.43 -22.90
C LYS A 99 25.63 -18.25 -23.38
N ARG A 100 24.41 -17.81 -23.08
CA ARG A 100 23.14 -18.54 -23.43
C ARG A 100 22.66 -18.21 -24.84
N ILE A 101 22.89 -16.99 -25.33
CA ILE A 101 22.38 -16.53 -26.63
C ILE A 101 22.75 -17.46 -27.79
N PRO A 102 24.02 -17.94 -27.95
CA PRO A 102 24.40 -18.77 -29.09
C PRO A 102 23.62 -20.11 -29.17
N ASN A 103 23.18 -20.64 -28.04
CA ASN A 103 22.49 -21.90 -27.95
C ASN A 103 20.94 -21.72 -27.76
N ALA A 104 20.43 -20.50 -27.88
CA ALA A 104 19.02 -20.22 -27.68
C ALA A 104 18.20 -20.48 -28.94
N HIS A 105 17.21 -21.33 -28.85
CA HIS A 105 16.22 -21.53 -29.91
C HIS A 105 15.20 -20.38 -29.90
N THR A 106 14.84 -19.85 -31.06
CA THR A 106 13.91 -18.75 -31.20
C THR A 106 12.48 -19.26 -31.44
N PRO A 107 11.47 -18.81 -30.69
CA PRO A 107 11.53 -17.89 -29.54
C PRO A 107 11.86 -18.61 -28.22
N SER A 108 12.76 -18.05 -27.39
CA SER A 108 13.06 -18.61 -26.08
C SER A 108 13.39 -17.53 -25.04
N LYS A 109 13.20 -17.87 -23.78
CA LYS A 109 13.52 -17.01 -22.64
C LYS A 109 14.99 -17.22 -22.24
N VAL A 110 15.84 -16.26 -22.56
CA VAL A 110 17.28 -16.29 -22.25
C VAL A 110 17.54 -16.02 -20.77
N LEU A 111 16.90 -15.00 -20.20
CA LEU A 111 16.98 -14.66 -18.78
C LEU A 111 15.59 -14.31 -18.24
N GLY A 112 15.28 -14.81 -17.07
CA GLY A 112 14.09 -14.41 -16.30
C GLY A 112 14.44 -13.35 -15.27
N GLU A 113 13.54 -12.41 -15.05
CA GLU A 113 13.66 -11.53 -13.90
C GLU A 113 13.53 -12.33 -12.60
N MET A 114 14.08 -11.77 -11.52
CA MET A 114 13.91 -12.31 -10.17
C MET A 114 12.42 -12.47 -9.86
N ASN A 115 12.09 -13.43 -8.99
CA ASN A 115 10.71 -13.57 -8.54
C ASN A 115 10.20 -12.24 -7.94
N LYS A 116 8.89 -12.04 -7.94
CA LYS A 116 8.25 -10.79 -7.54
C LYS A 116 8.62 -10.37 -6.10
N ALA A 117 8.78 -11.33 -5.19
CA ALA A 117 9.16 -11.05 -3.80
C ALA A 117 10.60 -10.49 -3.71
N SER A 118 11.56 -11.12 -4.41
CA SER A 118 12.94 -10.63 -4.44
C SER A 118 13.06 -9.27 -5.14
N SER A 119 12.26 -9.04 -6.20
CA SER A 119 12.21 -7.71 -6.87
C SER A 119 11.68 -6.63 -5.93
N ILE A 120 10.66 -6.93 -5.12
CA ILE A 120 10.14 -6.00 -4.10
C ILE A 120 11.21 -5.73 -3.05
N LEU A 121 11.86 -6.78 -2.51
CA LEU A 121 12.93 -6.62 -1.52
C LEU A 121 14.11 -5.80 -2.06
N ARG A 122 14.51 -6.02 -3.32
CA ARG A 122 15.53 -5.18 -3.98
C ARG A 122 15.21 -3.70 -3.88
N ASP A 123 13.94 -3.33 -4.04
CA ASP A 123 13.51 -1.95 -4.13
C ASP A 123 13.20 -1.29 -2.77
N ILE A 124 12.72 -2.07 -1.77
CA ILE A 124 12.24 -1.51 -0.51
C ILE A 124 13.05 -1.93 0.72
N PHE A 125 13.88 -2.97 0.63
CA PHE A 125 14.65 -3.47 1.78
C PHE A 125 15.59 -2.41 2.33
N ASN A 126 15.54 -2.19 3.64
CA ASN A 126 16.39 -1.25 4.38
C ASN A 126 16.62 -1.75 5.82
N ASP A 127 17.33 -0.98 6.62
CA ASP A 127 17.69 -1.36 7.98
C ASP A 127 16.53 -1.47 8.97
N SER A 128 15.37 -0.91 8.65
CA SER A 128 14.17 -1.00 9.49
C SER A 128 13.49 -2.38 9.43
N PHE A 129 13.86 -3.24 8.46
CA PHE A 129 13.33 -4.60 8.40
C PHE A 129 13.84 -5.43 9.56
N THR A 130 12.92 -5.91 10.39
CA THR A 130 13.19 -6.74 11.55
C THR A 130 12.90 -8.22 11.32
N LYS A 131 11.94 -8.53 10.42
CA LYS A 131 11.53 -9.91 10.14
C LYS A 131 10.87 -10.03 8.76
N ILE A 132 11.17 -11.13 8.06
CA ILE A 132 10.54 -11.53 6.80
C ILE A 132 10.00 -12.94 7.03
N ASN A 133 8.67 -13.10 7.05
CA ASN A 133 8.03 -14.40 7.21
C ASN A 133 7.56 -14.91 5.86
N VAL A 134 7.83 -16.18 5.56
CA VAL A 134 7.51 -16.81 4.28
C VAL A 134 6.93 -18.20 4.55
N ASP A 135 5.77 -18.52 3.97
CA ASP A 135 5.05 -19.78 4.17
C ASP A 135 5.31 -20.84 3.06
N ASN A 136 6.11 -20.48 2.07
CA ASN A 136 6.59 -21.39 1.05
C ASN A 136 8.10 -21.64 1.24
N ILE A 137 8.50 -22.91 1.33
CA ILE A 137 9.87 -23.29 1.68
C ILE A 137 10.88 -22.89 0.59
N ASP A 138 10.51 -23.11 -0.69
CA ASP A 138 11.40 -22.78 -1.83
C ASP A 138 11.58 -21.27 -1.97
N LEU A 139 10.50 -20.50 -1.77
CA LEU A 139 10.54 -19.06 -1.79
C LEU A 139 11.34 -18.53 -0.60
N CYS A 140 11.22 -19.14 0.58
CA CYS A 140 11.99 -18.78 1.76
C CYS A 140 13.49 -18.95 1.53
N ALA A 141 13.92 -20.07 0.93
CA ALA A 141 15.30 -20.30 0.57
C ALA A 141 15.83 -19.23 -0.41
N LYS A 142 15.09 -18.96 -1.50
CA LYS A 142 15.45 -17.93 -2.48
C LYS A 142 15.55 -16.52 -1.89
N ILE A 143 14.64 -16.18 -0.97
CA ILE A 143 14.68 -14.88 -0.28
C ILE A 143 15.87 -14.82 0.67
N LYS A 144 16.17 -15.92 1.35
CA LYS A 144 17.31 -16.01 2.27
C LYS A 144 18.63 -15.82 1.54
N ASP A 145 18.81 -16.52 0.41
CA ASP A 145 20.00 -16.38 -0.47
C ASP A 145 20.13 -14.94 -0.96
N TYR A 146 19.02 -14.35 -1.39
CA TYR A 146 19.02 -12.95 -1.85
C TYR A 146 19.37 -11.96 -0.73
N ILE A 147 18.83 -12.12 0.47
CA ILE A 147 19.18 -11.25 1.61
C ILE A 147 20.64 -11.47 2.02
N PHE A 148 21.14 -12.71 1.98
CA PHE A 148 22.56 -12.98 2.22
C PHE A 148 23.45 -12.25 1.19
N GLU A 149 23.07 -12.21 -0.08
CA GLU A 149 23.82 -11.48 -1.14
C GLU A 149 23.89 -9.98 -0.85
N ILE A 150 22.78 -9.34 -0.46
CA ILE A 150 22.68 -7.88 -0.32
C ILE A 150 22.93 -7.34 1.10
N ALA A 151 22.76 -8.16 2.12
CA ALA A 151 22.92 -7.81 3.53
C ALA A 151 23.22 -9.07 4.38
N PRO A 152 24.42 -9.65 4.32
CA PRO A 152 24.77 -10.92 4.98
C PRO A 152 24.46 -10.93 6.48
N HIS A 153 24.66 -9.78 7.14
CA HIS A 153 24.39 -9.62 8.59
C HIS A 153 22.91 -9.70 8.97
N LYS A 154 22.01 -9.64 7.99
CA LYS A 154 20.55 -9.70 8.18
C LYS A 154 19.89 -10.99 7.66
N GLU A 155 20.66 -11.99 7.26
CA GLU A 155 20.10 -13.29 6.80
C GLU A 155 19.12 -13.89 7.81
N ASN A 156 19.41 -13.76 9.09
CA ASN A 156 18.63 -14.32 10.19
C ASN A 156 17.23 -13.73 10.36
N ILE A 157 16.89 -12.61 9.70
CA ILE A 157 15.53 -12.04 9.76
C ILE A 157 14.54 -12.82 8.88
N VAL A 158 15.01 -13.62 7.92
CA VAL A 158 14.16 -14.45 7.06
C VAL A 158 13.77 -15.71 7.81
N LYS A 159 12.47 -15.90 8.02
CA LYS A 159 11.93 -17.02 8.80
C LYS A 159 10.91 -17.78 7.95
N PHE A 160 11.07 -19.10 7.91
CA PHE A 160 10.01 -19.98 7.40
C PHE A 160 8.85 -19.98 8.39
N TYR A 161 7.65 -19.74 7.88
CA TYR A 161 6.42 -19.77 8.65
C TYR A 161 5.72 -21.11 8.44
N ASN A 162 5.69 -21.92 9.48
CA ASN A 162 5.00 -23.21 9.49
C ASN A 162 4.02 -23.25 10.66
N SER A 163 2.78 -22.84 10.42
CA SER A 163 1.70 -22.86 11.40
C SER A 163 0.40 -23.27 10.75
N LYS A 164 -0.53 -23.85 11.53
CA LYS A 164 -1.89 -24.18 11.08
C LYS A 164 -2.72 -22.95 10.73
N THR A 165 -2.43 -21.80 11.33
CA THR A 165 -3.11 -20.54 11.03
C THR A 165 -2.51 -19.94 9.75
N PRO A 166 -3.29 -19.51 8.75
CA PRO A 166 -2.78 -18.83 7.57
C PRO A 166 -1.94 -17.61 7.93
N ILE A 167 -0.85 -17.36 7.18
CA ILE A 167 0.12 -16.31 7.50
C ILE A 167 -0.52 -14.92 7.57
N PHE A 168 -1.42 -14.58 6.65
CA PHE A 168 -2.08 -13.28 6.62
C PHE A 168 -3.06 -13.09 7.78
N GLU A 169 -3.74 -14.15 8.19
CA GLU A 169 -4.60 -14.12 9.37
C GLU A 169 -3.78 -13.93 10.64
N LYS A 170 -2.66 -14.68 10.79
CA LYS A 170 -1.77 -14.59 11.96
C LYS A 170 -1.23 -13.18 12.20
N PHE A 171 -0.89 -12.48 11.13
CA PHE A 171 -0.35 -11.11 11.19
C PHE A 171 -1.42 -10.03 11.00
N GLY A 172 -2.70 -10.38 10.91
CA GLY A 172 -3.80 -9.43 10.75
C GLY A 172 -3.82 -8.71 9.41
N ILE A 173 -3.12 -9.24 8.40
CA ILE A 173 -3.02 -8.64 7.06
C ILE A 173 -4.36 -8.74 6.33
N GLU A 174 -5.07 -9.86 6.46
CA GLU A 174 -6.39 -10.04 5.84
C GLU A 174 -7.39 -8.97 6.27
N ARG A 175 -7.41 -8.66 7.58
CA ARG A 175 -8.20 -7.57 8.12
C ARG A 175 -7.80 -6.22 7.53
N GLN A 176 -6.50 -5.94 7.47
CA GLN A 176 -6.00 -4.69 6.89
C GLN A 176 -6.38 -4.55 5.42
N ILE A 177 -6.30 -5.65 4.64
CA ILE A 177 -6.74 -5.67 3.24
C ILE A 177 -8.23 -5.32 3.15
N LYS A 178 -9.10 -6.03 3.87
CA LYS A 178 -10.55 -5.81 3.82
C LYS A 178 -10.93 -4.37 4.22
N VAL A 179 -10.28 -3.81 5.24
CA VAL A 179 -10.52 -2.42 5.68
C VAL A 179 -10.00 -1.41 4.68
N SER A 180 -8.83 -1.66 4.09
CA SER A 180 -8.15 -0.68 3.21
C SER A 180 -8.69 -0.66 1.78
N PHE A 181 -9.31 -1.74 1.30
CA PHE A 181 -9.84 -1.85 -0.07
C PHE A 181 -11.36 -1.69 -0.16
N GLY A 182 -12.04 -1.43 0.94
CA GLY A 182 -13.48 -1.12 0.94
C GLY A 182 -13.80 0.17 0.18
N GLN A 183 -15.04 0.31 -0.28
CA GLN A 183 -15.55 1.54 -0.90
C GLN A 183 -15.42 2.73 0.08
N THR A 184 -15.70 2.49 1.35
CA THR A 184 -15.55 3.47 2.42
C THR A 184 -14.23 3.25 3.17
N VAL A 185 -13.36 4.25 3.17
CA VAL A 185 -12.11 4.26 3.92
C VAL A 185 -12.27 5.18 5.12
N ARG A 186 -12.13 4.61 6.32
CA ARG A 186 -12.28 5.37 7.56
C ARG A 186 -11.02 6.16 7.89
N LEU A 187 -11.22 7.38 8.32
CA LEU A 187 -10.19 8.29 8.78
C LEU A 187 -10.24 8.43 10.31
N PRO A 188 -9.15 8.91 10.93
CA PRO A 188 -9.16 9.26 12.35
C PRO A 188 -10.30 10.21 12.70
N LYS A 189 -10.78 10.10 13.95
CA LYS A 189 -11.81 10.97 14.51
C LYS A 189 -13.20 10.90 13.82
N GLY A 190 -13.50 9.83 13.08
CA GLY A 190 -14.83 9.56 12.54
C GLY A 190 -15.11 10.10 11.14
N ALA A 191 -14.18 10.81 10.52
CA ALA A 191 -14.23 11.16 9.09
C ALA A 191 -14.04 9.92 8.21
N TYR A 192 -14.38 10.01 6.94
CA TYR A 192 -14.20 8.90 6.00
C TYR A 192 -14.15 9.39 4.55
N LEU A 193 -13.54 8.57 3.69
CA LEU A 193 -13.54 8.74 2.24
C LEU A 193 -14.52 7.74 1.63
N ILE A 194 -15.19 8.14 0.56
CA ILE A 194 -15.88 7.23 -0.35
C ILE A 194 -15.09 7.21 -1.65
N ILE A 195 -14.65 6.03 -2.08
CA ILE A 195 -13.85 5.86 -3.30
C ILE A 195 -14.69 5.05 -4.29
N GLU A 196 -15.01 5.65 -5.41
CA GLU A 196 -15.79 5.03 -6.48
C GLU A 196 -15.01 5.02 -7.79
N HIS A 197 -15.25 3.96 -8.56
CA HIS A 197 -14.64 3.75 -9.87
C HIS A 197 -15.74 3.84 -10.91
N THR A 198 -15.57 4.76 -11.84
CA THR A 198 -16.38 4.84 -13.04
C THR A 198 -15.61 4.24 -14.23
N GLU A 199 -16.23 4.12 -15.39
CA GLU A 199 -15.56 3.64 -16.60
C GLU A 199 -14.34 4.49 -16.98
N ALA A 200 -14.40 5.81 -16.81
CA ALA A 200 -13.40 6.75 -17.29
C ALA A 200 -12.48 7.32 -16.21
N LEU A 201 -12.96 7.44 -14.98
CA LEU A 201 -12.25 8.13 -13.90
C LEU A 201 -12.59 7.57 -12.51
N HIS A 202 -11.79 7.93 -11.53
CA HIS A 202 -12.05 7.66 -10.12
C HIS A 202 -12.60 8.92 -9.46
N VAL A 203 -13.61 8.75 -8.62
CA VAL A 203 -14.17 9.83 -7.81
C VAL A 203 -13.94 9.52 -6.35
N VAL A 204 -13.53 10.52 -5.59
CA VAL A 204 -13.35 10.41 -4.15
C VAL A 204 -14.08 11.55 -3.47
N ASP A 205 -14.97 11.20 -2.54
CA ASP A 205 -15.72 12.14 -1.69
C ASP A 205 -15.17 12.10 -0.26
N VAL A 206 -14.97 13.27 0.33
CA VAL A 206 -14.42 13.44 1.68
C VAL A 206 -15.53 13.87 2.66
N ASN A 207 -15.80 13.01 3.63
CA ASN A 207 -16.84 13.25 4.61
C ASN A 207 -16.29 13.48 6.02
N SER A 208 -16.77 14.53 6.71
CA SER A 208 -16.39 14.84 8.10
C SER A 208 -16.98 13.89 9.14
N GLY A 209 -18.03 13.12 8.78
CA GLY A 209 -18.77 12.32 9.71
C GLY A 209 -19.56 13.17 10.75
N ASN A 210 -19.86 12.58 11.90
CA ASN A 210 -20.65 13.24 12.96
C ASN A 210 -19.83 14.25 13.79
N ARG A 211 -19.00 15.05 13.15
CA ARG A 211 -18.19 16.10 13.79
C ARG A 211 -18.96 17.43 13.85
N THR A 212 -19.98 17.47 14.64
CA THR A 212 -20.59 18.74 15.08
C THR A 212 -20.10 19.05 16.50
N SER A 213 -18.90 19.58 16.64
CA SER A 213 -18.53 20.26 17.89
C SER A 213 -19.04 21.69 17.80
N LYS A 214 -19.97 22.05 18.67
CA LYS A 214 -20.53 23.41 18.79
C LYS A 214 -19.50 24.49 19.12
N GLU A 215 -18.25 24.10 19.38
CA GLU A 215 -17.19 24.98 19.89
C GLU A 215 -16.07 25.31 18.88
N ARG A 216 -16.03 24.67 17.71
CA ARG A 216 -15.01 24.94 16.68
C ARG A 216 -15.62 25.57 15.45
N ASN A 217 -14.90 26.50 14.86
CA ASN A 217 -15.24 27.09 13.58
C ASN A 217 -15.32 25.98 12.50
N GLN A 218 -16.36 26.00 11.68
CA GLN A 218 -16.59 25.03 10.60
C GLN A 218 -15.37 24.95 9.65
N GLU A 219 -14.73 26.08 9.37
CA GLU A 219 -13.54 26.18 8.53
C GLU A 219 -12.34 25.41 9.12
N ASP A 220 -12.11 25.51 10.46
CA ASP A 220 -11.01 24.80 11.13
C ASP A 220 -11.22 23.30 11.13
N THR A 221 -12.48 22.87 11.22
CA THR A 221 -12.83 21.43 11.10
C THR A 221 -12.62 20.94 9.68
N ALA A 222 -13.00 21.72 8.68
CA ALA A 222 -12.85 21.38 7.27
C ALA A 222 -11.37 21.20 6.90
N ILE A 223 -10.51 22.15 7.26
CA ILE A 223 -9.07 22.03 6.95
C ILE A 223 -8.42 20.84 7.66
N GLU A 224 -8.75 20.59 8.94
CA GLU A 224 -8.21 19.44 9.69
C GLU A 224 -8.59 18.11 9.02
N VAL A 225 -9.87 17.95 8.64
CA VAL A 225 -10.34 16.72 7.98
C VAL A 225 -9.70 16.57 6.60
N ASN A 226 -9.65 17.64 5.82
CA ASN A 226 -9.08 17.63 4.48
C ASN A 226 -7.59 17.30 4.49
N MET A 227 -6.83 17.75 5.47
CA MET A 227 -5.40 17.42 5.62
C MET A 227 -5.22 15.92 5.90
N ILE A 228 -6.00 15.35 6.83
CA ILE A 228 -5.99 13.91 7.13
C ILE A 228 -6.41 13.10 5.89
N ALA A 229 -7.44 13.57 5.19
CA ALA A 229 -7.91 12.95 3.96
C ALA A 229 -6.83 12.95 2.86
N ALA A 230 -6.12 14.05 2.66
CA ALA A 230 -5.06 14.16 1.66
C ALA A 230 -3.90 13.17 1.91
N THR A 231 -3.46 12.99 3.16
CA THR A 231 -2.45 11.98 3.53
C THR A 231 -2.94 10.57 3.23
N GLU A 232 -4.18 10.22 3.61
CA GLU A 232 -4.74 8.90 3.35
C GLU A 232 -4.97 8.67 1.85
N LEU A 233 -5.41 9.69 1.10
CA LEU A 233 -5.58 9.61 -0.36
C LEU A 233 -4.27 9.23 -1.07
N ALA A 234 -3.17 9.91 -0.73
CA ALA A 234 -1.85 9.59 -1.28
C ALA A 234 -1.46 8.12 -1.00
N ARG A 235 -1.81 7.60 0.21
CA ARG A 235 -1.63 6.20 0.56
C ARG A 235 -2.54 5.28 -0.27
N GLN A 236 -3.82 5.62 -0.43
CA GLN A 236 -4.80 4.83 -1.17
C GLN A 236 -4.44 4.74 -2.66
N PHE A 237 -3.96 5.80 -3.29
CA PHE A 237 -3.52 5.78 -4.69
C PHE A 237 -2.39 4.77 -4.92
N ARG A 238 -1.44 4.70 -3.98
CA ARG A 238 -0.33 3.72 -4.03
C ARG A 238 -0.81 2.30 -3.73
N LEU A 239 -1.67 2.15 -2.73
CA LEU A 239 -2.14 0.86 -2.24
C LEU A 239 -3.01 0.15 -3.29
N ARG A 240 -3.93 0.88 -3.93
CA ARG A 240 -4.86 0.36 -4.94
C ARG A 240 -4.30 0.41 -6.36
N ASP A 241 -3.10 0.95 -6.56
CA ASP A 241 -2.53 1.25 -7.88
C ASP A 241 -3.47 2.10 -8.77
N MET A 242 -4.25 3.00 -8.15
CA MET A 242 -5.20 3.86 -8.88
C MET A 242 -4.46 4.70 -9.91
N GLY A 243 -4.90 4.64 -11.15
CA GLY A 243 -4.25 5.36 -12.25
C GLY A 243 -5.27 5.86 -13.27
N GLY A 244 -4.91 6.90 -14.01
CA GLY A 244 -5.81 7.61 -14.90
C GLY A 244 -6.20 8.97 -14.31
N ILE A 245 -7.45 9.37 -14.51
CA ILE A 245 -8.00 10.62 -13.98
C ILE A 245 -8.65 10.33 -12.62
N ILE A 246 -8.32 11.12 -11.62
CA ILE A 246 -8.89 11.04 -10.27
C ILE A 246 -9.42 12.42 -9.92
N VAL A 247 -10.66 12.49 -9.49
CA VAL A 247 -11.31 13.72 -9.02
C VAL A 247 -11.61 13.55 -7.54
N VAL A 248 -11.14 14.49 -6.74
CA VAL A 248 -11.35 14.48 -5.29
C VAL A 248 -12.21 15.68 -4.91
N ASP A 249 -13.32 15.41 -4.24
CA ASP A 249 -14.21 16.39 -3.64
C ASP A 249 -13.86 16.53 -2.16
N PHE A 250 -13.14 17.60 -1.83
CA PHE A 250 -12.78 17.91 -0.47
C PHE A 250 -13.88 18.75 0.19
N ILE A 251 -13.96 18.72 1.52
CA ILE A 251 -14.88 19.57 2.25
C ILE A 251 -14.60 21.04 1.91
N ASP A 252 -15.66 21.78 1.58
CA ASP A 252 -15.58 23.18 1.19
C ASP A 252 -14.87 24.05 2.22
N MET A 253 -14.02 24.93 1.71
CA MET A 253 -13.26 25.92 2.49
C MET A 253 -13.38 27.29 1.84
N ASN A 254 -13.81 28.27 2.61
CA ASN A 254 -13.92 29.66 2.14
C ASN A 254 -12.55 30.36 2.07
N ASN A 255 -11.64 30.02 2.98
CA ASN A 255 -10.33 30.64 3.07
C ASN A 255 -9.37 30.16 1.98
N ALA A 256 -8.93 31.06 1.10
CA ALA A 256 -7.98 30.76 0.03
C ALA A 256 -6.62 30.25 0.55
N GLN A 257 -6.19 30.68 1.73
CA GLN A 257 -4.94 30.20 2.35
C GLN A 257 -5.08 28.72 2.76
N ASN A 258 -6.24 28.31 3.29
CA ASN A 258 -6.52 26.93 3.65
C ASN A 258 -6.55 26.03 2.40
N ARG A 259 -7.20 26.46 1.32
CA ARG A 259 -7.16 25.74 0.04
C ARG A 259 -5.73 25.57 -0.49
N ARG A 260 -4.89 26.61 -0.37
CA ARG A 260 -3.48 26.54 -0.77
C ARG A 260 -2.67 25.60 0.13
N LYS A 261 -2.91 25.62 1.45
CA LYS A 261 -2.29 24.69 2.41
C LYS A 261 -2.62 23.24 2.06
N LEU A 262 -3.90 22.93 1.82
CA LEU A 262 -4.35 21.60 1.42
C LEU A 262 -3.66 21.14 0.12
N PHE A 263 -3.66 21.98 -0.91
CA PHE A 263 -3.01 21.67 -2.18
C PHE A 263 -1.52 21.35 -2.02
N ASN A 264 -0.80 22.19 -1.26
CA ASN A 264 0.63 21.97 -1.00
C ASN A 264 0.86 20.69 -0.20
N HIS A 265 0.05 20.42 0.81
CA HIS A 265 0.14 19.19 1.61
C HIS A 265 -0.09 17.93 0.74
N LEU A 266 -1.14 17.90 -0.06
CA LEU A 266 -1.39 16.79 -0.98
C LEU A 266 -0.22 16.58 -1.95
N ARG A 267 0.35 17.66 -2.47
CA ARG A 267 1.52 17.62 -3.35
C ARG A 267 2.74 17.05 -2.64
N ASP A 268 2.95 17.40 -1.37
CA ASP A 268 4.07 16.92 -0.57
C ASP A 268 3.92 15.42 -0.24
N GLU A 269 2.73 14.97 0.16
CA GLU A 269 2.41 13.54 0.39
C GLU A 269 2.59 12.68 -0.88
N MET A 270 2.33 13.26 -2.05
CA MET A 270 2.49 12.59 -3.33
C MET A 270 3.95 12.53 -3.83
N LYS A 271 4.90 13.24 -3.21
CA LYS A 271 6.33 13.17 -3.59
C LYS A 271 6.91 11.76 -3.46
N GLU A 272 6.43 10.98 -2.51
CA GLU A 272 6.84 9.59 -2.31
C GLU A 272 6.29 8.64 -3.36
N ASP A 273 5.28 9.05 -4.14
CA ASP A 273 4.71 8.21 -5.19
C ASP A 273 5.71 8.02 -6.33
N ARG A 274 5.96 6.74 -6.68
CA ARG A 274 6.87 6.38 -7.77
C ARG A 274 6.24 6.58 -9.16
N ALA A 275 4.91 6.55 -9.25
CA ALA A 275 4.19 6.79 -10.50
C ALA A 275 4.23 8.28 -10.87
N LYS A 276 4.41 8.56 -12.17
CA LYS A 276 4.30 9.94 -12.68
C LYS A 276 2.89 10.44 -12.46
N HIS A 277 2.76 11.60 -11.84
CA HIS A 277 1.47 12.22 -11.56
C HIS A 277 1.54 13.73 -11.73
N LYS A 278 0.38 14.34 -11.93
CA LYS A 278 0.19 15.78 -11.96
C LYS A 278 -1.06 16.13 -11.16
N ILE A 279 -0.95 17.07 -10.25
CA ILE A 279 -2.04 17.57 -9.42
C ILE A 279 -2.35 18.98 -9.90
N LEU A 280 -3.61 19.25 -10.22
CA LEU A 280 -4.06 20.59 -10.57
C LEU A 280 -4.51 21.34 -9.32
N PRO A 281 -4.35 22.66 -9.27
CA PRO A 281 -4.91 23.47 -8.18
C PRO A 281 -6.42 23.28 -8.05
N PRO A 282 -7.01 23.51 -6.86
CA PRO A 282 -8.46 23.40 -6.67
C PRO A 282 -9.22 24.22 -7.70
N SER A 283 -10.25 23.64 -8.28
CA SER A 283 -11.17 24.32 -9.19
C SER A 283 -11.97 25.42 -8.47
N LYS A 284 -12.76 26.20 -9.20
CA LYS A 284 -13.71 27.15 -8.62
C LYS A 284 -14.76 26.47 -7.70
N PHE A 285 -15.02 25.18 -7.91
CA PHE A 285 -15.95 24.35 -7.13
C PHE A 285 -15.24 23.52 -6.04
N GLY A 286 -14.00 23.82 -5.66
CA GLY A 286 -13.27 23.10 -4.62
C GLY A 286 -12.64 21.76 -5.06
N LEU A 287 -12.96 21.25 -6.25
CA LEU A 287 -12.47 19.95 -6.71
C LEU A 287 -10.98 19.97 -7.03
N ILE A 288 -10.25 18.94 -6.58
CA ILE A 288 -8.86 18.70 -6.97
C ILE A 288 -8.80 17.57 -7.99
N GLN A 289 -8.21 17.86 -9.16
CA GLN A 289 -8.01 16.90 -10.23
C GLN A 289 -6.58 16.39 -10.23
N ILE A 290 -6.43 15.07 -10.35
CA ILE A 290 -5.14 14.40 -10.34
C ILE A 290 -5.07 13.47 -11.56
N THR A 291 -3.97 13.53 -12.31
CA THR A 291 -3.65 12.52 -13.30
C THR A 291 -2.48 11.69 -12.81
N ARG A 292 -2.64 10.36 -12.77
CA ARG A 292 -1.61 9.43 -12.33
C ARG A 292 -1.37 8.34 -13.38
N GLN A 293 -0.11 8.07 -13.69
CA GLN A 293 0.24 7.04 -14.66
C GLN A 293 -0.16 5.66 -14.17
N ARG A 294 -0.86 4.88 -14.99
CA ARG A 294 -1.11 3.46 -14.74
C ARG A 294 0.20 2.70 -14.87
N VAL A 295 0.70 2.17 -13.76
CA VAL A 295 1.96 1.40 -13.71
C VAL A 295 1.66 -0.09 -13.74
N ARG A 296 0.57 -0.50 -13.10
CA ARG A 296 0.05 -1.87 -13.00
C ARG A 296 -1.46 -1.87 -13.22
N PRO A 297 -2.08 -3.03 -13.48
CA PRO A 297 -3.52 -3.16 -13.35
C PRO A 297 -3.96 -2.72 -11.96
N GLU A 298 -5.08 -2.05 -11.89
CA GLU A 298 -5.68 -1.64 -10.63
C GLU A 298 -6.02 -2.85 -9.77
N MET A 299 -5.75 -2.75 -8.47
CA MET A 299 -6.06 -3.82 -7.52
C MET A 299 -7.51 -3.71 -7.07
N ASN A 300 -8.37 -4.54 -7.65
CA ASN A 300 -9.75 -4.69 -7.22
C ASN A 300 -9.89 -5.92 -6.32
N ILE A 301 -9.90 -5.70 -5.02
CA ILE A 301 -10.05 -6.77 -4.02
C ILE A 301 -11.51 -6.78 -3.55
N LYS A 302 -12.19 -7.90 -3.72
CA LYS A 302 -13.54 -8.07 -3.18
C LYS A 302 -13.51 -8.03 -1.65
N THR A 303 -14.12 -7.02 -1.09
CA THR A 303 -14.23 -6.82 0.36
C THR A 303 -15.60 -7.24 0.90
N LYS A 304 -16.57 -7.44 0.02
CA LYS A 304 -17.92 -7.92 0.35
C LYS A 304 -17.93 -9.45 0.35
N GLU A 305 -18.78 -10.01 1.19
CA GLU A 305 -19.01 -11.45 1.34
C GLU A 305 -20.49 -11.77 1.08
N PRO A 306 -20.82 -12.98 0.58
CA PRO A 306 -22.21 -13.38 0.43
C PRO A 306 -22.98 -13.27 1.77
N ASN A 307 -24.20 -12.75 1.73
CA ASN A 307 -25.05 -12.70 2.91
C ASN A 307 -25.58 -14.10 3.24
N PRO A 308 -25.18 -14.74 4.36
CA PRO A 308 -25.60 -16.10 4.69
C PRO A 308 -27.11 -16.20 5.00
N ASN A 309 -27.76 -15.09 5.35
CA ASN A 309 -29.17 -15.04 5.79
C ASN A 309 -30.04 -14.21 4.84
N GLY A 310 -29.55 -13.86 3.64
CA GLY A 310 -30.27 -13.06 2.66
C GLY A 310 -30.57 -13.83 1.37
N PRO A 311 -31.35 -13.23 0.45
CA PRO A 311 -31.55 -13.79 -0.87
C PRO A 311 -30.21 -14.07 -1.58
N THR A 312 -30.17 -15.17 -2.34
CA THR A 312 -28.98 -15.57 -3.10
C THR A 312 -28.52 -14.42 -3.99
N GLY A 313 -27.25 -14.01 -3.84
CA GLY A 313 -26.63 -12.94 -4.65
C GLY A 313 -26.50 -11.57 -3.95
N LEU A 314 -27.08 -11.37 -2.76
CA LEU A 314 -26.82 -10.17 -1.97
C LEU A 314 -25.47 -10.28 -1.26
N GLU A 315 -24.57 -9.35 -1.56
CA GLU A 315 -23.28 -9.21 -0.89
C GLU A 315 -23.37 -8.18 0.24
N VAL A 316 -22.76 -8.51 1.39
CA VAL A 316 -22.66 -7.63 2.56
C VAL A 316 -21.19 -7.34 2.89
N GLU A 317 -20.95 -6.29 3.64
CA GLU A 317 -19.60 -6.02 4.17
C GLU A 317 -19.11 -7.21 5.01
N ALA A 318 -17.81 -7.53 4.89
CA ALA A 318 -17.25 -8.61 5.69
C ALA A 318 -17.42 -8.33 7.21
N PRO A 319 -17.79 -9.33 8.02
CA PRO A 319 -18.00 -9.17 9.47
C PRO A 319 -16.82 -8.54 10.21
N ILE A 320 -15.61 -8.75 9.70
CA ILE A 320 -14.39 -8.18 10.29
C ILE A 320 -14.38 -6.65 10.20
N VAL A 321 -14.96 -6.06 9.15
CA VAL A 321 -15.09 -4.60 9.00
C VAL A 321 -16.12 -4.05 10.00
N LEU A 322 -17.20 -4.81 10.27
CA LEU A 322 -18.17 -4.47 11.28
C LEU A 322 -17.54 -4.37 12.68
N ILE A 323 -16.61 -5.28 13.01
CA ILE A 323 -15.91 -5.23 14.30
C ILE A 323 -15.15 -3.92 14.49
N ASP A 324 -14.56 -3.37 13.44
CA ASP A 324 -13.90 -2.06 13.53
C ASP A 324 -14.87 -0.91 13.75
N LYS A 325 -16.07 -1.00 13.17
CA LYS A 325 -17.16 -0.05 13.45
C LYS A 325 -17.60 -0.14 14.92
N ILE A 326 -17.78 -1.35 15.40
CA ILE A 326 -18.14 -1.62 16.81
C ILE A 326 -17.03 -1.10 17.75
N ASN A 327 -15.76 -1.36 17.45
CA ASN A 327 -14.62 -0.85 18.23
C ASN A 327 -14.63 0.67 18.34
N HIS A 328 -14.79 1.36 17.20
CA HIS A 328 -14.83 2.82 17.18
C HIS A 328 -16.00 3.39 17.97
N GLN A 329 -17.19 2.82 17.80
CA GLN A 329 -18.39 3.22 18.54
C GLN A 329 -18.23 2.98 20.04
N LEU A 330 -17.65 1.84 20.43
CA LEU A 330 -17.36 1.50 21.81
C LEU A 330 -16.39 2.50 22.45
N ASP A 331 -15.34 2.89 21.74
CA ASP A 331 -14.38 3.91 22.20
C ASP A 331 -15.09 5.25 22.50
N LEU A 332 -15.97 5.70 21.61
CA LEU A 332 -16.76 6.92 21.80
C LEU A 332 -17.71 6.82 22.99
N ILE A 333 -18.39 5.68 23.16
CA ILE A 333 -19.31 5.43 24.26
C ILE A 333 -18.60 5.48 25.61
N ILE A 334 -17.44 4.86 25.70
CA ILE A 334 -16.63 4.82 26.94
C ILE A 334 -16.04 6.18 27.25
N LYS A 335 -15.57 6.92 26.25
CA LYS A 335 -15.09 8.31 26.43
C LYS A 335 -16.16 9.26 26.91
N LYS A 336 -17.45 9.00 26.57
CA LYS A 336 -18.63 9.73 27.13
C LYS A 336 -18.97 9.31 28.57
N GLY A 337 -18.15 8.47 29.24
CA GLY A 337 -18.31 8.08 30.64
C GLY A 337 -19.22 6.86 30.90
N ASN A 338 -19.66 6.14 29.87
CA ASN A 338 -20.50 4.96 30.04
C ASN A 338 -19.64 3.74 30.45
N LYS A 339 -19.74 3.33 31.73
CA LYS A 339 -19.02 2.17 32.28
C LYS A 339 -19.77 0.85 32.20
N LYS A 340 -21.08 0.87 31.96
CA LYS A 340 -21.94 -0.33 31.79
C LYS A 340 -22.50 -0.33 30.38
N VAL A 341 -21.97 -1.17 29.50
CA VAL A 341 -22.32 -1.22 28.07
C VAL A 341 -22.76 -2.63 27.71
N THR A 342 -23.90 -2.73 27.04
CA THR A 342 -24.41 -3.97 26.44
C THR A 342 -24.44 -3.80 24.92
N LEU A 343 -23.83 -4.74 24.19
CA LEU A 343 -23.90 -4.84 22.76
C LEU A 343 -24.89 -5.92 22.36
N ASN A 344 -26.01 -5.52 21.76
CA ASN A 344 -26.95 -6.41 21.10
C ASN A 344 -26.52 -6.57 19.61
N THR A 345 -26.44 -7.79 19.13
CA THR A 345 -26.02 -8.07 17.75
C THR A 345 -26.50 -9.44 17.29
N HIS A 346 -26.42 -9.71 15.98
CA HIS A 346 -26.75 -11.02 15.43
C HIS A 346 -25.91 -12.14 16.08
N PRO A 347 -26.44 -13.36 16.28
CA PRO A 347 -25.76 -14.48 16.96
C PRO A 347 -24.39 -14.82 16.39
N PHE A 348 -24.25 -14.79 15.06
CA PHE A 348 -22.97 -15.02 14.40
C PHE A 348 -21.90 -14.00 14.83
N ILE A 349 -22.24 -12.72 14.87
CA ILE A 349 -21.33 -11.64 15.30
C ILE A 349 -21.03 -11.77 16.80
N ALA A 350 -22.02 -12.10 17.61
CA ALA A 350 -21.84 -12.36 19.04
C ALA A 350 -20.85 -13.51 19.28
N ALA A 351 -20.99 -14.62 18.54
CA ALA A 351 -20.07 -15.75 18.58
C ALA A 351 -18.66 -15.34 18.14
N PHE A 352 -18.53 -14.58 17.05
CA PHE A 352 -17.26 -14.08 16.56
C PHE A 352 -16.51 -13.21 17.57
N ILE A 353 -17.23 -12.34 18.31
CA ILE A 353 -16.65 -11.47 19.34
C ILE A 353 -16.23 -12.25 20.59
N THR A 354 -16.93 -13.33 20.92
CA THR A 354 -16.73 -14.08 22.18
C THR A 354 -15.84 -15.31 22.03
N LYS A 355 -15.73 -15.89 20.83
CA LYS A 355 -14.86 -17.05 20.53
C LYS A 355 -13.38 -16.69 20.49
N GLY A 356 -12.53 -17.71 20.75
CA GLY A 356 -11.06 -17.62 20.68
C GLY A 356 -10.41 -17.10 21.97
N PHE A 357 -9.10 -17.29 22.08
CA PHE A 357 -8.33 -16.80 23.22
C PHE A 357 -7.04 -16.09 22.70
N PRO A 358 -6.84 -14.80 23.03
CA PRO A 358 -7.80 -13.90 23.70
C PRO A 358 -8.94 -13.48 22.77
N SER A 359 -10.17 -13.56 23.23
CA SER A 359 -11.36 -13.11 22.48
C SER A 359 -11.34 -11.59 22.27
N ILE A 360 -12.12 -11.08 21.27
CA ILE A 360 -12.25 -9.65 21.03
C ILE A 360 -12.81 -8.94 22.26
N ARG A 361 -13.80 -9.53 22.93
CA ARG A 361 -14.35 -9.02 24.18
C ARG A 361 -13.31 -8.91 25.29
N LEU A 362 -12.41 -9.88 25.40
CA LEU A 362 -11.31 -9.85 26.38
C LEU A 362 -10.30 -8.74 26.05
N LYS A 363 -9.98 -8.53 24.77
CA LYS A 363 -9.14 -7.41 24.33
C LYS A 363 -9.76 -6.05 24.68
N TRP A 364 -11.08 -5.88 24.53
CA TRP A 364 -11.79 -4.68 24.97
C TRP A 364 -11.66 -4.46 26.49
N PHE A 365 -11.79 -5.51 27.27
CA PHE A 365 -11.63 -5.41 28.72
C PHE A 365 -10.22 -4.93 29.09
N PHE A 366 -9.17 -5.47 28.48
CA PHE A 366 -7.80 -5.01 28.75
C PHE A 366 -7.57 -3.57 28.31
N GLN A 367 -8.14 -3.16 27.19
CA GLN A 367 -7.98 -1.84 26.62
C GLN A 367 -8.76 -0.76 27.38
N TYR A 368 -10.03 -1.02 27.68
CA TYR A 368 -10.97 -0.02 28.21
C TYR A 368 -11.27 -0.18 29.70
N LYS A 369 -10.84 -1.27 30.32
CA LYS A 369 -11.20 -1.67 31.69
C LYS A 369 -12.72 -1.76 31.91
N VAL A 370 -13.50 -1.99 30.86
CA VAL A 370 -14.95 -2.12 30.86
C VAL A 370 -15.33 -3.49 30.31
N TRP A 371 -16.16 -4.23 31.06
CA TRP A 371 -16.69 -5.49 30.58
C TRP A 371 -17.95 -5.27 29.75
N VAL A 372 -17.86 -5.45 28.44
CA VAL A 372 -18.98 -5.30 27.51
C VAL A 372 -19.84 -6.58 27.53
N LYS A 373 -21.12 -6.45 27.91
CA LYS A 373 -22.08 -7.57 27.86
C LYS A 373 -22.50 -7.77 26.39
N ILE A 374 -22.32 -8.99 25.87
CA ILE A 374 -22.74 -9.34 24.50
C ILE A 374 -24.05 -10.11 24.59
N MET A 375 -25.08 -9.64 23.87
CA MET A 375 -26.41 -10.24 23.83
C MET A 375 -26.77 -10.59 22.40
N PRO A 376 -26.81 -11.89 22.05
CA PRO A 376 -27.27 -12.33 20.73
C PRO A 376 -28.77 -12.01 20.58
N ARG A 377 -29.15 -11.62 19.35
CA ARG A 377 -30.53 -11.31 18.97
C ARG A 377 -30.84 -11.92 17.61
N ASP A 378 -31.67 -12.97 17.57
CA ASP A 378 -32.01 -13.68 16.32
C ASP A 378 -32.84 -12.80 15.36
N ALA A 379 -33.59 -11.83 15.91
CA ALA A 379 -34.37 -10.86 15.12
C ALA A 379 -33.52 -9.78 14.42
N TYR A 380 -32.19 -9.76 14.66
CA TYR A 380 -31.33 -8.79 14.02
C TYR A 380 -30.87 -9.30 12.66
N THR A 381 -30.77 -8.39 11.69
CA THR A 381 -30.11 -8.70 10.42
C THR A 381 -28.61 -8.98 10.63
N TYR A 382 -27.97 -9.67 9.69
CA TYR A 382 -26.62 -10.23 9.84
C TYR A 382 -25.56 -9.26 10.38
N LEU A 383 -25.58 -7.99 9.97
CA LEU A 383 -24.65 -6.96 10.44
C LEU A 383 -25.25 -5.95 11.43
N GLU A 384 -26.49 -6.17 11.84
CA GLU A 384 -27.15 -5.24 12.77
C GLU A 384 -26.56 -5.35 14.17
N HIS A 385 -26.32 -4.18 14.77
CA HIS A 385 -25.85 -4.08 16.13
C HIS A 385 -26.35 -2.79 16.78
N ARG A 386 -26.60 -2.84 18.10
CA ARG A 386 -27.04 -1.69 18.90
C ARG A 386 -26.39 -1.71 20.28
N PHE A 387 -25.89 -0.58 20.70
CA PHE A 387 -25.40 -0.41 22.06
C PHE A 387 -26.52 0.07 23.01
N LYS A 388 -26.52 -0.48 24.21
CA LYS A 388 -27.41 -0.08 25.29
C LYS A 388 -26.61 0.28 26.55
N ASP A 389 -27.08 1.26 27.30
CA ASP A 389 -26.52 1.65 28.58
C ASP A 389 -26.89 0.67 29.71
N GLY A 390 -26.43 0.95 30.93
CA GLY A 390 -26.75 0.12 32.13
C GLY A 390 -28.22 0.10 32.50
N LYS A 391 -29.04 1.01 31.95
CA LYS A 391 -30.51 1.08 32.18
C LYS A 391 -31.29 0.45 31.02
N GLY A 392 -30.61 -0.13 30.01
CA GLY A 392 -31.23 -0.77 28.85
C GLY A 392 -31.67 0.18 27.75
N LYS A 393 -31.38 1.49 27.84
CA LYS A 393 -31.71 2.48 26.83
C LYS A 393 -30.66 2.42 25.69
N THR A 394 -31.10 2.52 24.43
CA THR A 394 -30.21 2.55 23.28
C THR A 394 -29.36 3.82 23.29
N ILE A 395 -28.06 3.66 23.19
CA ILE A 395 -27.12 4.77 23.12
C ILE A 395 -27.09 5.24 21.66
N LYS A 396 -27.58 6.45 21.41
CA LYS A 396 -27.42 7.13 20.11
C LYS A 396 -26.00 7.74 20.05
N LEU A 397 -25.28 7.42 19.00
CA LEU A 397 -23.92 7.91 18.73
C LEU A 397 -23.93 9.11 17.82
#